data_181e1aa2ea8cd8e5c39acc71a2efca1b
#
_entry.id   181e1aa2ea8cd8e5c39acc71a2efca1b
#
_cell.length_a   1.000
_cell.length_b   1.000
_cell.length_c   1.000
_cell.angle_alpha   90.00
_cell.angle_beta   90.00
_cell.angle_gamma   90.00
#
_symmetry.space_group_name_H-M   'P 1'
#
loop_
_entity.id
_entity.type
_entity.pdbx_description
1 polymer ?
#
loop_
_entity_poly.entity_id
_entity_poly.type
_entity_poly.pdbx_seq_one_letter_code
_entity_poly.pdbx_strand_id
1 'polypeptide(L)'
;MDSNIGKKLDGRYELLELIGVGGMADIYRARDIVEDRIVAVKILKTEFAGSDEFLRRFRNESKAIALLSHPNIVKIYDVGFTDKVQFIVMEYVDGITLTDYIEQQGVLKWRDAVHFTVQILKALQHAHDRGIVHRDIKSSNVMLLSDGTIKVMDFGIARFNRENNKTVSEKTIGSVHYISPEQARGDITDERSDIYSVGVALYEMLTGRKPFDGDTPVSIALMHMQSTPKKPTE
;
A
#
# COMPACT_ATOMS: atom_id res chain seq x y z
N MET A 1 -10.08 10.11 -22.90
CA MET A 1 -8.98 9.12 -22.99
C MET A 1 -7.82 9.67 -22.19
N ASP A 2 -7.21 8.86 -21.35
CA ASP A 2 -6.03 9.29 -20.60
C ASP A 2 -4.90 9.61 -21.58
N SER A 3 -4.34 10.81 -21.47
CA SER A 3 -3.29 11.32 -22.36
C SER A 3 -1.96 10.56 -22.27
N ASN A 4 -1.82 9.66 -21.31
CA ASN A 4 -0.61 8.87 -21.08
C ASN A 4 -0.62 7.51 -21.77
N ILE A 5 -1.78 6.98 -22.13
CA ILE A 5 -1.88 5.70 -22.82
C ILE A 5 -1.18 5.78 -24.20
N GLY A 6 -0.38 4.77 -24.51
CA GLY A 6 0.45 4.70 -25.71
C GLY A 6 1.81 5.41 -25.61
N LYS A 7 2.04 6.20 -24.56
CA LYS A 7 3.37 6.81 -24.34
C LYS A 7 4.36 5.75 -23.83
N LYS A 8 5.64 5.99 -24.16
CA LYS A 8 6.77 5.19 -23.64
C LYS A 8 7.53 6.00 -22.60
N LEU A 9 7.60 5.47 -21.39
CA LEU A 9 8.46 6.03 -20.35
C LEU A 9 9.87 5.48 -20.54
N ASP A 10 10.84 6.38 -20.51
CA ASP A 10 12.27 6.07 -20.69
C ASP A 10 12.57 5.24 -21.95
N GLY A 11 11.73 5.38 -23.01
CA GLY A 11 11.83 4.60 -24.23
C GLY A 11 11.56 3.09 -24.08
N ARG A 12 11.26 2.61 -22.88
CA ARG A 12 11.17 1.19 -22.52
C ARG A 12 9.78 0.73 -22.10
N TYR A 13 9.07 1.51 -21.29
CA TYR A 13 7.80 1.07 -20.68
C TYR A 13 6.62 1.69 -21.41
N GLU A 14 5.95 0.93 -22.26
CA GLU A 14 4.77 1.36 -23.02
C GLU A 14 3.51 1.24 -22.17
N LEU A 15 2.86 2.38 -21.88
CA LEU A 15 1.65 2.45 -21.07
C LEU A 15 0.44 1.94 -21.88
N LEU A 16 -0.23 0.90 -21.37
CA LEU A 16 -1.33 0.23 -22.07
C LEU A 16 -2.70 0.64 -21.51
N GLU A 17 -2.83 0.73 -20.19
CA GLU A 17 -4.11 0.89 -19.51
C GLU A 17 -3.90 1.55 -18.15
N LEU A 18 -4.81 2.47 -17.75
CA LEU A 18 -4.88 3.00 -16.39
C LEU A 18 -5.63 1.99 -15.51
N ILE A 19 -4.95 1.41 -14.52
CA ILE A 19 -5.53 0.37 -13.65
C ILE A 19 -5.79 0.86 -12.23
N GLY A 20 -5.30 2.05 -11.86
CA GLY A 20 -5.53 2.63 -10.54
C GLY A 20 -5.26 4.12 -10.48
N VAL A 21 -6.10 4.85 -9.72
CA VAL A 21 -5.95 6.28 -9.48
C VAL A 21 -5.75 6.51 -8.00
N GLY A 22 -4.52 6.79 -7.61
CA GLY A 22 -4.17 7.06 -6.22
C GLY A 22 -4.12 8.57 -5.89
N GLY A 23 -3.90 8.87 -4.61
CA GLY A 23 -3.76 10.24 -4.14
C GLY A 23 -2.56 10.95 -4.74
N MET A 24 -1.40 10.31 -4.72
CA MET A 24 -0.13 10.89 -5.16
C MET A 24 0.40 10.33 -6.48
N ALA A 25 -0.15 9.21 -6.95
CA ALA A 25 0.33 8.53 -8.14
C ALA A 25 -0.82 7.81 -8.84
N ASP A 26 -0.71 7.68 -10.14
CA ASP A 26 -1.58 6.85 -10.97
C ASP A 26 -0.82 5.58 -11.36
N ILE A 27 -1.54 4.46 -11.47
CA ILE A 27 -0.96 3.14 -11.74
C ILE A 27 -1.43 2.67 -13.11
N TYR A 28 -0.48 2.31 -13.95
CA TYR A 28 -0.73 1.83 -15.31
C TYR A 28 -0.26 0.38 -15.46
N ARG A 29 -1.04 -0.40 -16.17
CA ARG A 29 -0.56 -1.62 -16.79
C ARG A 29 0.28 -1.22 -18.00
N ALA A 30 1.50 -1.77 -18.12
CA ALA A 30 2.44 -1.40 -19.15
C ALA A 30 3.18 -2.63 -19.69
N ARG A 31 3.82 -2.49 -20.86
CA ARG A 31 4.72 -3.48 -21.43
C ARG A 31 6.16 -3.02 -21.28
N ASP A 32 6.99 -3.79 -20.65
CA ASP A 32 8.45 -3.67 -20.71
C ASP A 32 8.91 -4.26 -22.04
N ILE A 33 9.24 -3.42 -23.02
CA ILE A 33 9.58 -3.83 -24.37
C ILE A 33 10.96 -4.52 -24.47
N VAL A 34 11.82 -4.33 -23.45
CA VAL A 34 13.16 -4.94 -23.41
C VAL A 34 13.07 -6.38 -22.87
N GLU A 35 12.33 -6.57 -21.77
CA GLU A 35 12.15 -7.88 -21.14
C GLU A 35 10.92 -8.65 -21.68
N ASP A 36 10.18 -8.03 -22.59
CA ASP A 36 8.95 -8.56 -23.22
C ASP A 36 7.94 -9.12 -22.19
N ARG A 37 7.65 -8.34 -21.16
CA ARG A 37 6.73 -8.72 -20.08
C ARG A 37 5.75 -7.61 -19.73
N ILE A 38 4.62 -7.98 -19.11
CA ILE A 38 3.67 -7.04 -18.51
C ILE A 38 4.18 -6.64 -17.14
N VAL A 39 4.09 -5.32 -16.84
CA VAL A 39 4.49 -4.71 -15.58
C VAL A 39 3.41 -3.72 -15.12
N ALA A 40 3.41 -3.37 -13.85
CA ALA A 40 2.68 -2.22 -13.33
C ALA A 40 3.64 -1.03 -13.20
N VAL A 41 3.20 0.14 -13.63
CA VAL A 41 3.98 1.38 -13.55
C VAL A 41 3.22 2.39 -12.73
N LYS A 42 3.78 2.78 -11.59
CA LYS A 42 3.25 3.80 -10.69
C LYS A 42 3.91 5.14 -11.03
N ILE A 43 3.13 6.09 -11.54
CA ILE A 43 3.60 7.41 -11.98
C ILE A 43 3.20 8.45 -10.95
N LEU A 44 4.19 9.17 -10.41
CA LEU A 44 3.96 10.26 -9.47
C LEU A 44 3.27 11.44 -10.17
N LYS A 45 2.22 11.98 -9.55
CA LYS A 45 1.52 13.16 -10.05
C LYS A 45 2.40 14.41 -9.97
N THR A 46 2.29 15.28 -10.96
CA THR A 46 3.13 16.49 -11.12
C THR A 46 3.03 17.45 -9.93
N GLU A 47 1.91 17.48 -9.23
CA GLU A 47 1.71 18.30 -8.03
C GLU A 47 2.69 17.95 -6.88
N PHE A 48 3.21 16.71 -6.84
CA PHE A 48 4.20 16.24 -5.87
C PHE A 48 5.64 16.38 -6.37
N ALA A 49 5.84 16.66 -7.66
CA ALA A 49 7.17 16.81 -8.26
C ALA A 49 7.83 18.16 -7.95
N GLY A 50 7.12 19.11 -7.33
CA GLY A 50 7.62 20.47 -7.08
C GLY A 50 8.55 20.63 -5.87
N SER A 51 8.82 19.57 -5.09
CA SER A 51 9.69 19.62 -3.92
C SER A 51 10.90 18.72 -4.09
N ASP A 52 12.09 19.30 -4.20
CA ASP A 52 13.36 18.55 -4.31
C ASP A 52 13.58 17.63 -3.12
N GLU A 53 13.18 18.05 -1.92
CA GLU A 53 13.28 17.24 -0.70
C GLU A 53 12.38 16.01 -0.79
N PHE A 54 11.15 16.19 -1.24
CA PHE A 54 10.20 15.10 -1.48
C PHE A 54 10.75 14.11 -2.50
N LEU A 55 11.23 14.59 -3.65
CA LEU A 55 11.80 13.75 -4.71
C LEU A 55 13.02 12.97 -4.24
N ARG A 56 13.91 13.59 -3.45
CA ARG A 56 15.07 12.93 -2.87
C ARG A 56 14.65 11.79 -1.92
N ARG A 57 13.70 12.03 -1.04
CA ARG A 57 13.17 11.00 -0.13
C ARG A 57 12.50 9.87 -0.90
N PHE A 58 11.59 10.21 -1.82
CA PHE A 58 10.91 9.23 -2.68
C PHE A 58 11.92 8.34 -3.41
N ARG A 59 12.98 8.93 -3.98
CA ARG A 59 14.05 8.20 -4.65
C ARG A 59 14.79 7.24 -3.73
N ASN A 60 15.15 7.69 -2.54
CA ASN A 60 15.90 6.87 -1.58
C ASN A 60 15.06 5.71 -1.05
N GLU A 61 13.80 5.95 -0.70
CA GLU A 61 12.89 4.91 -0.23
C GLU A 61 12.56 3.90 -1.33
N SER A 62 12.26 4.37 -2.55
CA SER A 62 12.00 3.46 -3.67
C SER A 62 13.18 2.54 -3.95
N LYS A 63 14.43 3.05 -3.86
CA LYS A 63 15.64 2.23 -4.00
C LYS A 63 15.80 1.21 -2.87
N ALA A 64 15.49 1.59 -1.63
CA ALA A 64 15.56 0.67 -0.49
C ALA A 64 14.51 -0.45 -0.63
N ILE A 65 13.28 -0.11 -1.02
CA ILE A 65 12.20 -1.09 -1.23
C ILE A 65 12.53 -2.01 -2.42
N ALA A 66 13.19 -1.52 -3.46
CA ALA A 66 13.59 -2.33 -4.62
C ALA A 66 14.57 -3.48 -4.26
N LEU A 67 15.22 -3.41 -3.09
CA LEU A 67 16.08 -4.50 -2.58
C LEU A 67 15.28 -5.62 -1.92
N LEU A 68 13.98 -5.42 -1.64
CA LEU A 68 13.12 -6.47 -1.08
C LEU A 68 12.82 -7.53 -2.15
N SER A 69 13.12 -8.78 -1.83
CA SER A 69 12.82 -9.93 -2.68
C SER A 69 12.21 -11.03 -1.82
N HIS A 70 10.88 -11.17 -1.88
CA HIS A 70 10.12 -12.14 -1.11
C HIS A 70 8.85 -12.55 -1.90
N PRO A 71 8.39 -13.82 -1.87
CA PRO A 71 7.22 -14.25 -2.63
C PRO A 71 5.93 -13.49 -2.26
N ASN A 72 5.83 -13.02 -1.03
CA ASN A 72 4.67 -12.25 -0.54
C ASN A 72 4.87 -10.73 -0.59
N ILE A 73 5.84 -10.22 -1.33
CA ILE A 73 6.06 -8.78 -1.57
C ILE A 73 5.99 -8.54 -3.08
N VAL A 74 5.28 -7.49 -3.51
CA VAL A 74 5.30 -7.05 -4.91
C VAL A 74 6.71 -6.59 -5.27
N LYS A 75 7.33 -7.23 -6.25
CA LYS A 75 8.71 -6.95 -6.65
C LYS A 75 8.79 -5.63 -7.40
N ILE A 76 9.71 -4.76 -7.02
CA ILE A 76 10.10 -3.59 -7.81
C ILE A 76 11.18 -4.02 -8.80
N TYR A 77 10.99 -3.66 -10.07
CA TYR A 77 11.93 -3.98 -11.15
C TYR A 77 12.83 -2.81 -11.48
N ASP A 78 12.29 -1.59 -11.44
CA ASP A 78 13.01 -0.39 -11.84
C ASP A 78 12.41 0.85 -11.19
N VAL A 79 13.20 1.93 -11.11
CA VAL A 79 12.76 3.22 -10.59
C VAL A 79 13.32 4.31 -11.50
N GLY A 80 12.44 4.97 -12.26
CA GLY A 80 12.80 6.00 -13.20
C GLY A 80 12.65 7.42 -12.62
N PHE A 81 13.69 8.22 -12.81
CA PHE A 81 13.74 9.62 -12.39
C PHE A 81 14.17 10.48 -13.56
N THR A 82 13.20 11.02 -14.29
CA THR A 82 13.46 12.03 -15.32
C THR A 82 13.07 13.41 -14.80
N ASP A 83 13.51 14.47 -15.47
CA ASP A 83 13.16 15.85 -15.10
C ASP A 83 11.65 16.13 -15.16
N LYS A 84 10.91 15.31 -15.91
CA LYS A 84 9.47 15.50 -16.15
C LYS A 84 8.58 14.51 -15.41
N VAL A 85 9.07 13.28 -15.16
CA VAL A 85 8.24 12.18 -14.65
C VAL A 85 9.06 11.32 -13.71
N GLN A 86 8.47 11.01 -12.55
CA GLN A 86 9.02 10.07 -11.58
C GLN A 86 8.10 8.84 -11.59
N PHE A 87 8.67 7.65 -11.71
CA PHE A 87 7.87 6.43 -11.78
C PHE A 87 8.58 5.23 -11.15
N ILE A 88 7.80 4.27 -10.71
CA ILE A 88 8.25 2.98 -10.20
C ILE A 88 7.67 1.89 -11.09
N VAL A 89 8.51 0.99 -11.56
CA VAL A 89 8.11 -0.20 -12.34
C VAL A 89 8.12 -1.40 -11.42
N MET A 90 7.01 -2.10 -11.35
CA MET A 90 6.84 -3.22 -10.44
C MET A 90 6.14 -4.40 -11.11
N GLU A 91 6.15 -5.52 -10.44
CA GLU A 91 5.42 -6.72 -10.80
C GLU A 91 3.95 -6.38 -11.02
N TYR A 92 3.42 -6.78 -12.18
CA TYR A 92 1.98 -6.77 -12.41
C TYR A 92 1.39 -8.01 -11.74
N VAL A 93 0.55 -7.79 -10.75
CA VAL A 93 -0.12 -8.86 -10.01
C VAL A 93 -1.51 -9.06 -10.60
N ASP A 94 -1.75 -10.22 -11.20
CA ASP A 94 -3.07 -10.61 -11.68
C ASP A 94 -3.87 -11.22 -10.52
N GLY A 95 -4.64 -10.37 -9.86
CA GLY A 95 -5.39 -10.69 -8.66
C GLY A 95 -6.36 -9.58 -8.27
N ILE A 96 -6.99 -9.74 -7.11
CA ILE A 96 -7.87 -8.74 -6.52
C ILE A 96 -7.29 -8.24 -5.19
N THR A 97 -7.70 -7.07 -4.73
CA THR A 97 -7.31 -6.62 -3.39
C THR A 97 -8.00 -7.46 -2.32
N LEU A 98 -7.38 -7.57 -1.15
CA LEU A 98 -8.00 -8.22 -0.01
C LEU A 98 -9.28 -7.49 0.42
N THR A 99 -9.38 -6.17 0.20
CA THR A 99 -10.61 -5.39 0.38
C THR A 99 -11.72 -5.93 -0.52
N ASP A 100 -11.48 -6.02 -1.83
CA ASP A 100 -12.48 -6.51 -2.79
C ASP A 100 -12.90 -7.95 -2.46
N TYR A 101 -11.95 -8.78 -2.01
CA TYR A 101 -12.23 -10.15 -1.60
C TYR A 101 -13.13 -10.20 -0.36
N ILE A 102 -12.85 -9.37 0.66
CA ILE A 102 -13.69 -9.28 1.87
C ILE A 102 -15.08 -8.76 1.50
N GLU A 103 -15.20 -7.74 0.64
CA GLU A 103 -16.49 -7.22 0.19
C GLU A 103 -17.33 -8.27 -0.55
N GLN A 104 -16.69 -9.13 -1.35
CA GLN A 104 -17.37 -10.21 -2.07
C GLN A 104 -17.78 -11.37 -1.17
N GLN A 105 -16.95 -11.73 -0.18
CA GLN A 105 -17.19 -12.90 0.68
C GLN A 105 -17.95 -12.55 1.97
N GLY A 106 -17.91 -11.28 2.41
CA GLY A 106 -18.36 -10.84 3.73
C GLY A 106 -17.38 -11.25 4.81
N VAL A 107 -17.70 -12.31 5.57
CA VAL A 107 -16.86 -12.84 6.65
C VAL A 107 -16.03 -14.01 6.12
N LEU A 108 -14.72 -13.96 6.28
CA LEU A 108 -13.84 -15.05 5.86
C LEU A 108 -13.84 -16.18 6.89
N LYS A 109 -13.62 -17.40 6.41
CA LYS A 109 -13.35 -18.53 7.32
C LYS A 109 -12.06 -18.25 8.08
N TRP A 110 -12.04 -18.54 9.37
CA TRP A 110 -10.88 -18.27 10.23
C TRP A 110 -9.58 -18.89 9.70
N ARG A 111 -9.65 -20.06 9.05
CA ARG A 111 -8.48 -20.73 8.47
C ARG A 111 -7.87 -19.90 7.34
N ASP A 112 -8.69 -19.34 6.47
CA ASP A 112 -8.24 -18.50 5.35
C ASP A 112 -7.68 -17.17 5.89
N ALA A 113 -8.37 -16.55 6.85
CA ALA A 113 -7.91 -15.33 7.50
C ALA A 113 -6.53 -15.51 8.18
N VAL A 114 -6.33 -16.62 8.91
CA VAL A 114 -5.03 -16.96 9.51
C VAL A 114 -3.98 -17.24 8.43
N HIS A 115 -4.32 -17.97 7.37
CA HIS A 115 -3.41 -18.28 6.28
C HIS A 115 -2.90 -17.00 5.60
N PHE A 116 -3.78 -16.05 5.29
CA PHE A 116 -3.42 -14.76 4.71
C PHE A 116 -2.59 -13.93 5.68
N THR A 117 -2.99 -13.87 6.96
CA THR A 117 -2.25 -13.14 8.00
C THR A 117 -0.81 -13.64 8.13
N VAL A 118 -0.59 -14.96 8.11
CA VAL A 118 0.76 -15.55 8.19
C VAL A 118 1.62 -15.13 7.00
N GLN A 119 1.05 -15.06 5.80
CA GLN A 119 1.79 -14.61 4.61
C GLN A 119 2.14 -13.13 4.70
N ILE A 120 1.22 -12.26 5.18
CA ILE A 120 1.49 -10.83 5.41
C ILE A 120 2.62 -10.66 6.44
N LEU A 121 2.56 -11.39 7.55
CA LEU A 121 3.60 -11.34 8.59
C LEU A 121 4.97 -11.79 8.09
N LYS A 122 5.05 -12.81 7.22
CA LYS A 122 6.31 -13.23 6.56
C LYS A 122 6.88 -12.14 5.66
N ALA A 123 6.02 -11.44 4.91
CA ALA A 123 6.43 -10.30 4.10
C ALA A 123 6.99 -9.16 4.97
N LEU A 124 6.30 -8.82 6.05
CA LEU A 124 6.72 -7.79 6.99
C LEU A 124 8.02 -8.17 7.71
N GLN A 125 8.17 -9.41 8.18
CA GLN A 125 9.41 -9.88 8.80
C GLN A 125 10.60 -9.69 7.85
N HIS A 126 10.44 -10.06 6.56
CA HIS A 126 11.50 -9.87 5.57
C HIS A 126 11.90 -8.40 5.40
N ALA A 127 10.94 -7.46 5.45
CA ALA A 127 11.20 -6.03 5.37
C ALA A 127 11.82 -5.48 6.66
N HIS A 128 11.27 -5.85 7.81
CA HIS A 128 11.73 -5.43 9.15
C HIS A 128 13.20 -5.86 9.41
N ASP A 129 13.58 -7.09 9.03
CA ASP A 129 14.96 -7.57 9.09
C ASP A 129 15.96 -6.70 8.29
N ARG A 130 15.44 -5.83 7.41
CA ARG A 130 16.21 -4.87 6.58
C ARG A 130 15.98 -3.42 7.00
N GLY A 131 15.36 -3.20 8.16
CA GLY A 131 15.06 -1.87 8.68
C GLY A 131 13.98 -1.11 7.91
N ILE A 132 13.15 -1.81 7.11
CA ILE A 132 12.06 -1.21 6.34
C ILE A 132 10.74 -1.49 7.03
N VAL A 133 10.06 -0.43 7.50
CA VAL A 133 8.73 -0.47 8.11
C VAL A 133 7.70 -0.03 7.07
N HIS A 134 6.60 -0.77 6.93
CA HIS A 134 5.60 -0.51 5.89
C HIS A 134 4.76 0.75 6.18
N ARG A 135 4.27 0.92 7.40
CA ARG A 135 3.52 2.07 7.93
C ARG A 135 2.13 2.34 7.34
N ASP A 136 1.70 1.58 6.35
CA ASP A 136 0.36 1.71 5.74
C ASP A 136 -0.23 0.33 5.37
N ILE A 137 -0.10 -0.64 6.30
CA ILE A 137 -0.75 -1.94 6.14
C ILE A 137 -2.26 -1.77 6.22
N LYS A 138 -2.96 -2.25 5.20
CA LYS A 138 -4.42 -2.27 5.08
C LYS A 138 -4.84 -3.28 4.01
N SER A 139 -6.08 -3.72 4.03
CA SER A 139 -6.59 -4.73 3.08
C SER A 139 -6.47 -4.30 1.61
N SER A 140 -6.56 -3.00 1.31
CA SER A 140 -6.38 -2.49 -0.06
C SER A 140 -4.91 -2.46 -0.55
N ASN A 141 -3.93 -2.63 0.36
CA ASN A 141 -2.51 -2.75 0.02
C ASN A 141 -2.03 -4.21 0.02
N VAL A 142 -2.97 -5.16 -0.02
CA VAL A 142 -2.69 -6.59 -0.07
C VAL A 142 -3.44 -7.17 -1.27
N MET A 143 -2.72 -7.77 -2.21
CA MET A 143 -3.28 -8.49 -3.35
C MET A 143 -3.43 -9.97 -3.02
N LEU A 144 -4.53 -10.56 -3.45
CA LEU A 144 -4.81 -11.99 -3.39
C LEU A 144 -4.84 -12.55 -4.81
N LEU A 145 -3.98 -13.53 -5.08
CA LEU A 145 -3.94 -14.28 -6.33
C LEU A 145 -4.91 -15.45 -6.29
N SER A 146 -5.24 -15.99 -7.46
CA SER A 146 -6.18 -17.11 -7.62
C SER A 146 -5.76 -18.41 -6.92
N ASP A 147 -4.46 -18.58 -6.67
CA ASP A 147 -3.89 -19.73 -5.95
C ASP A 147 -3.85 -19.54 -4.42
N GLY A 148 -4.38 -18.45 -3.90
CA GLY A 148 -4.35 -18.12 -2.48
C GLY A 148 -3.04 -17.47 -1.99
N THR A 149 -2.14 -17.13 -2.89
CA THR A 149 -0.93 -16.38 -2.56
C THR A 149 -1.27 -14.93 -2.27
N ILE A 150 -0.71 -14.38 -1.19
CA ILE A 150 -0.80 -12.97 -0.83
C ILE A 150 0.45 -12.22 -1.30
N LYS A 151 0.26 -11.02 -1.85
CA LYS A 151 1.34 -10.07 -2.13
C LYS A 151 1.06 -8.72 -1.50
N VAL A 152 1.95 -8.29 -0.60
CA VAL A 152 1.92 -6.95 0.02
C VAL A 152 2.55 -5.96 -0.94
N MET A 153 1.89 -4.83 -1.15
CA MET A 153 2.34 -3.75 -2.03
C MET A 153 2.45 -2.42 -1.29
N ASP A 154 3.08 -1.44 -1.92
CA ASP A 154 3.16 -0.05 -1.43
C ASP A 154 3.90 0.16 -0.11
N PHE A 155 5.02 -0.57 0.12
CA PHE A 155 5.91 -0.33 1.26
C PHE A 155 6.38 1.14 1.32
N GLY A 156 6.28 1.75 2.51
CA GLY A 156 6.99 2.98 2.90
C GLY A 156 6.64 4.29 2.17
N ILE A 157 5.99 4.22 0.99
CA ILE A 157 5.75 5.39 0.12
C ILE A 157 4.78 6.41 0.75
N ALA A 158 4.00 6.00 1.74
CA ALA A 158 2.98 6.84 2.39
C ALA A 158 3.52 7.88 3.39
N ARG A 159 4.79 7.79 3.82
CA ARG A 159 5.39 8.71 4.80
C ARG A 159 5.44 10.17 4.32
N PHE A 160 5.50 10.37 3.01
CA PHE A 160 5.65 11.69 2.40
C PHE A 160 4.47 12.64 2.64
N ASN A 161 3.26 12.10 2.84
CA ASN A 161 2.06 12.94 3.01
C ASN A 161 1.89 13.50 4.42
N ARG A 162 2.50 12.89 5.45
CA ARG A 162 2.25 13.27 6.85
C ARG A 162 3.18 14.35 7.38
N GLU A 163 4.41 14.46 6.87
CA GLU A 163 5.37 15.47 7.37
C GLU A 163 5.12 16.88 6.79
N ASN A 164 4.53 17.00 5.61
CA ASN A 164 4.33 18.29 4.93
C ASN A 164 2.89 18.83 4.96
N ASN A 165 1.88 18.03 5.27
CA ASN A 165 0.49 18.48 5.32
C ASN A 165 -0.09 18.29 6.72
N LYS A 166 -0.20 19.37 7.48
CA LYS A 166 -0.98 19.46 8.73
C LYS A 166 -2.49 19.29 8.52
N THR A 167 -2.94 19.11 7.31
CA THR A 167 -4.35 18.90 6.95
C THR A 167 -4.55 17.43 6.52
N VAL A 168 -5.37 16.73 7.29
CA VAL A 168 -5.91 15.41 6.93
C VAL A 168 -6.73 15.59 5.65
N SER A 169 -6.16 15.22 4.49
CA SER A 169 -6.90 15.26 3.23
C SER A 169 -7.95 14.16 3.23
N GLU A 170 -9.10 14.39 2.55
CA GLU A 170 -10.18 13.42 2.42
C GLU A 170 -9.71 12.04 1.89
N LYS A 171 -8.60 11.98 1.17
CA LYS A 171 -7.99 10.73 0.66
C LYS A 171 -7.27 9.89 1.74
N THR A 172 -7.08 10.42 2.95
CA THR A 172 -6.53 9.70 4.11
C THR A 172 -7.60 8.84 4.82
N ILE A 173 -8.88 8.99 4.44
CA ILE A 173 -10.03 8.38 5.13
C ILE A 173 -9.90 6.84 5.20
N GLY A 174 -9.46 6.18 4.15
CA GLY A 174 -9.32 4.71 4.16
C GLY A 174 -8.20 4.19 5.09
N SER A 175 -7.07 4.89 5.18
CA SER A 175 -5.91 4.46 5.98
C SER A 175 -6.09 4.70 7.48
N VAL A 176 -6.96 5.63 7.90
CA VAL A 176 -7.17 5.92 9.32
C VAL A 176 -7.76 4.74 10.10
N HIS A 177 -8.51 3.86 9.44
CA HIS A 177 -9.10 2.68 10.05
C HIS A 177 -8.08 1.61 10.49
N TYR A 178 -6.83 1.70 10.00
CA TYR A 178 -5.75 0.77 10.32
C TYR A 178 -4.60 1.43 11.08
N ILE A 179 -4.76 2.71 11.44
CA ILE A 179 -3.73 3.50 12.09
C ILE A 179 -3.39 2.94 13.47
N SER A 180 -2.10 2.81 13.78
CA SER A 180 -1.70 2.43 15.13
C SER A 180 -1.86 3.60 16.12
N PRO A 181 -2.01 3.34 17.44
CA PRO A 181 -2.11 4.38 18.44
C PRO A 181 -0.95 5.37 18.43
N GLU A 182 0.28 4.90 18.25
CA GLU A 182 1.48 5.74 18.15
C GLU A 182 1.48 6.58 16.88
N GLN A 183 1.02 6.05 15.75
CA GLN A 183 0.84 6.83 14.52
C GLN A 183 -0.23 7.92 14.69
N ALA A 184 -1.33 7.61 15.39
CA ALA A 184 -2.41 8.56 15.64
C ALA A 184 -1.96 9.71 16.53
N ARG A 185 -1.04 9.47 17.49
CA ARG A 185 -0.43 10.50 18.34
C ARG A 185 0.67 11.30 17.62
N GLY A 186 1.20 10.81 16.49
CA GLY A 186 2.38 11.41 15.86
C GLY A 186 3.71 10.99 16.50
N ASP A 187 3.71 9.91 17.29
CA ASP A 187 4.89 9.35 17.91
C ASP A 187 5.80 8.63 16.89
N ILE A 188 7.00 8.24 17.32
CA ILE A 188 7.91 7.42 16.49
C ILE A 188 7.25 6.08 16.19
N THR A 189 7.21 5.72 14.91
CA THR A 189 6.64 4.47 14.41
C THR A 189 7.74 3.47 14.08
N ASP A 190 7.59 2.25 14.57
CA ASP A 190 8.46 1.11 14.29
C ASP A 190 7.66 -0.10 13.75
N GLU A 191 8.27 -1.27 13.75
CA GLU A 191 7.69 -2.53 13.27
C GLU A 191 6.38 -2.90 13.98
N ARG A 192 6.21 -2.49 15.25
CA ARG A 192 5.00 -2.75 16.05
C ARG A 192 3.77 -2.08 15.46
N SER A 193 3.95 -0.93 14.78
CA SER A 193 2.85 -0.24 14.11
C SER A 193 2.27 -1.09 12.96
N ASP A 194 3.13 -1.79 12.20
CA ASP A 194 2.68 -2.71 11.16
C ASP A 194 1.92 -3.90 11.76
N ILE A 195 2.42 -4.46 12.87
CA ILE A 195 1.76 -5.58 13.57
C ILE A 195 0.38 -5.19 14.07
N TYR A 196 0.22 -3.97 14.60
CA TYR A 196 -1.10 -3.43 14.97
C TYR A 196 -2.05 -3.39 13.77
N SER A 197 -1.59 -2.84 12.64
CA SER A 197 -2.39 -2.74 11.42
C SER A 197 -2.75 -4.12 10.84
N VAL A 198 -1.87 -5.13 10.97
CA VAL A 198 -2.19 -6.54 10.64
C VAL A 198 -3.29 -7.06 11.55
N GLY A 199 -3.28 -6.73 12.84
CA GLY A 199 -4.35 -7.07 13.78
C GLY A 199 -5.70 -6.49 13.35
N VAL A 200 -5.72 -5.26 12.87
CA VAL A 200 -6.92 -4.62 12.31
C VAL A 200 -7.40 -5.34 11.04
N ALA A 201 -6.50 -5.68 10.13
CA ALA A 201 -6.84 -6.42 8.92
C ALA A 201 -7.38 -7.83 9.22
N LEU A 202 -6.80 -8.51 10.21
CA LEU A 202 -7.32 -9.81 10.68
C LEU A 202 -8.72 -9.68 11.29
N TYR A 203 -8.96 -8.65 12.09
CA TYR A 203 -10.29 -8.35 12.61
C TYR A 203 -11.31 -8.15 11.48
N GLU A 204 -10.94 -7.35 10.47
CA GLU A 204 -11.79 -7.11 9.30
C GLU A 204 -12.09 -8.41 8.54
N MET A 205 -11.11 -9.26 8.28
CA MET A 205 -11.30 -10.57 7.65
C MET A 205 -12.27 -11.47 8.41
N LEU A 206 -12.18 -11.48 9.75
CA LEU A 206 -12.99 -12.35 10.61
C LEU A 206 -14.41 -11.83 10.87
N THR A 207 -14.66 -10.54 10.68
CA THR A 207 -15.94 -9.90 11.05
C THR A 207 -16.65 -9.22 9.87
N GLY A 208 -15.97 -9.05 8.74
CA GLY A 208 -16.46 -8.26 7.60
C GLY A 208 -16.54 -6.76 7.87
N ARG A 209 -16.06 -6.28 9.02
CA ARG A 209 -16.11 -4.88 9.44
C ARG A 209 -14.83 -4.46 10.14
N LYS A 210 -14.53 -3.18 10.13
CA LYS A 210 -13.37 -2.61 10.84
C LYS A 210 -13.66 -2.54 12.35
N PRO A 211 -12.62 -2.62 13.22
CA PRO A 211 -12.81 -2.59 14.68
C PRO A 211 -13.37 -1.25 15.17
N PHE A 212 -13.03 -0.16 14.47
CA PHE A 212 -13.50 1.18 14.78
C PHE A 212 -14.00 1.87 13.51
N ASP A 213 -15.14 2.55 13.64
CA ASP A 213 -15.77 3.33 12.58
C ASP A 213 -16.37 4.61 13.20
N GLY A 214 -16.46 5.68 12.43
CA GLY A 214 -16.94 6.98 12.93
C GLY A 214 -17.07 8.02 11.82
N ASP A 215 -17.75 9.11 12.13
CA ASP A 215 -18.11 10.15 11.16
C ASP A 215 -16.92 10.94 10.62
N THR A 216 -15.79 10.94 11.31
CA THR A 216 -14.60 11.70 10.92
C THR A 216 -13.32 10.87 11.11
N PRO A 217 -12.28 11.12 10.29
CA PRO A 217 -10.96 10.48 10.48
C PRO A 217 -10.37 10.74 11.89
N VAL A 218 -10.65 11.91 12.48
CA VAL A 218 -10.18 12.26 13.81
C VAL A 218 -10.87 11.41 14.88
N SER A 219 -12.19 11.19 14.77
CA SER A 219 -12.92 10.33 15.71
C SER A 219 -12.43 8.88 15.66
N ILE A 220 -12.15 8.34 14.46
CA ILE A 220 -11.60 7.00 14.28
C ILE A 220 -10.19 6.90 14.89
N ALA A 221 -9.32 7.88 14.65
CA ALA A 221 -7.98 7.92 15.24
C ALA A 221 -8.03 7.94 16.79
N LEU A 222 -8.95 8.72 17.38
CA LEU A 222 -9.17 8.73 18.81
C LEU A 222 -9.64 7.39 19.35
N MET A 223 -10.50 6.66 18.63
CA MET A 223 -10.93 5.32 19.01
C MET A 223 -9.75 4.33 19.05
N HIS A 224 -8.84 4.38 18.07
CA HIS A 224 -7.61 3.57 18.10
C HIS A 224 -6.72 3.85 19.30
N MET A 225 -6.76 5.07 19.84
CA MET A 225 -5.96 5.48 21.01
C MET A 225 -6.60 5.14 22.36
N GLN A 226 -7.94 5.14 22.44
CA GLN A 226 -8.65 5.19 23.72
C GLN A 226 -9.73 4.14 23.90
N SER A 227 -10.19 3.51 22.81
CA SER A 227 -11.33 2.58 22.87
C SER A 227 -10.89 1.13 22.77
N THR A 228 -11.72 0.23 23.31
CA THR A 228 -11.58 -1.21 23.13
C THR A 228 -12.52 -1.66 22.00
N PRO A 229 -12.04 -2.40 20.99
CA PRO A 229 -12.89 -2.91 19.92
C PRO A 229 -13.87 -3.96 20.46
N LYS A 230 -14.99 -4.14 19.77
CA LYS A 230 -15.87 -5.27 20.03
C LYS A 230 -15.11 -6.58 19.77
N LYS A 231 -15.45 -7.63 20.53
CA LYS A 231 -14.84 -8.94 20.26
C LYS A 231 -15.29 -9.46 18.89
N PRO A 232 -14.41 -10.14 18.13
CA PRO A 232 -14.79 -10.72 16.84
C PRO A 232 -15.96 -11.72 16.90
N THR A 233 -16.28 -12.22 18.08
CA THR A 233 -17.39 -13.16 18.36
C THR A 233 -18.71 -12.47 18.68
N GLU A 234 -18.74 -11.15 18.80
CA GLU A 234 -19.91 -10.30 19.05
C GLU A 234 -20.37 -9.62 17.74
#